data_af477234eac9315575c1a26d5320ecb2
#
_entry.id   af477234eac9315575c1a26d5320ecb2
#
_cell.length_a   1.000
_cell.length_b   1.000
_cell.length_c   1.000
_cell.angle_alpha   90.00
_cell.angle_beta   90.00
_cell.angle_gamma   90.00
#
_symmetry.space_group_name_H-M   'P 1'
#
loop_
_entity.id
_entity.type
_entity.pdbx_description
1 polymer ?
#
loop_
_entity_poly.entity_id
_entity_poly.type
_entity_poly.pdbx_seq_one_letter_code
_entity_poly.pdbx_strand_id
1 'polypeptide(L)'
;VIQNAKREIYMEIWSQDFKFFEKELLNAYNRNVEIRIVGYDNFNSRFGLVFEHAFGRDIELSLGGRMIIIAADDSEGIVGKISSLKNDISDTNIIWTKNKGIVFIIKEFIVHDMYLIDVEENLVEQMKYIYGKGFKRLKDKVLGSNATYMIH
;
A
#
# COMPACT_ATOMS: atom_id res chain seq x y z
N VAL A 1 5.31 15.42 5.86
CA VAL A 1 5.08 14.08 6.42
C VAL A 1 6.44 13.39 6.60
N ILE A 2 7.10 12.88 5.55
CA ILE A 2 8.34 12.09 5.64
C ILE A 2 9.48 12.85 6.34
N GLN A 3 9.73 14.11 5.96
CA GLN A 3 10.82 14.93 6.52
C GLN A 3 10.68 15.17 8.02
N ASN A 4 9.45 15.23 8.52
CA ASN A 4 9.15 15.53 9.92
C ASN A 4 9.00 14.27 10.79
N ALA A 5 8.97 13.09 10.19
CA ALA A 5 8.85 11.84 10.91
C ALA A 5 10.03 11.63 11.87
N LYS A 6 9.71 11.17 13.09
CA LYS A 6 10.66 10.98 14.20
C LYS A 6 10.79 9.53 14.64
N ARG A 7 9.75 8.70 14.47
CA ARG A 7 9.72 7.33 14.94
C ARG A 7 9.51 6.32 13.82
N GLU A 8 8.47 6.51 13.01
CA GLU A 8 8.04 5.51 12.05
C GLU A 8 7.34 6.11 10.83
N ILE A 9 7.48 5.44 9.70
CA ILE A 9 6.76 5.71 8.46
C ILE A 9 6.20 4.38 7.94
N TYR A 10 4.92 4.38 7.65
CA TYR A 10 4.23 3.34 6.88
C TYR A 10 3.86 3.90 5.53
N MET A 11 4.09 3.15 4.47
CA MET A 11 3.86 3.61 3.10
C MET A 11 3.36 2.48 2.20
N GLU A 12 2.38 2.80 1.35
CA GLU A 12 2.06 1.99 0.17
C GLU A 12 2.31 2.79 -1.10
N ILE A 13 3.07 2.20 -2.03
CA ILE A 13 3.53 2.94 -3.19
C ILE A 13 3.96 2.02 -4.34
N TRP A 14 3.78 2.48 -5.58
CA TRP A 14 4.34 1.83 -6.77
C TRP A 14 5.83 2.15 -6.97
N SER A 15 6.57 1.19 -7.50
CA SER A 15 8.01 1.31 -7.76
C SER A 15 8.35 2.56 -8.60
N GLN A 16 7.52 2.89 -9.58
CA GLN A 16 7.73 4.06 -10.44
C GLN A 16 7.54 5.41 -9.72
N ASP A 17 6.73 5.44 -8.66
CA ASP A 17 6.48 6.65 -7.87
C ASP A 17 7.45 6.77 -6.69
N PHE A 18 7.95 5.64 -6.18
CA PHE A 18 8.88 5.58 -5.04
C PHE A 18 10.13 6.43 -5.23
N LYS A 19 10.67 6.49 -6.44
CA LYS A 19 11.88 7.28 -6.78
C LYS A 19 11.76 8.77 -6.40
N PHE A 20 10.55 9.32 -6.36
CA PHE A 20 10.33 10.70 -5.97
C PHE A 20 10.45 10.93 -4.46
N PHE A 21 10.37 9.87 -3.67
CA PHE A 21 10.42 9.89 -2.20
C PHE A 21 11.71 9.28 -1.65
N GLU A 22 12.50 8.59 -2.47
CA GLU A 22 13.66 7.80 -2.05
C GLU A 22 14.67 8.62 -1.23
N LYS A 23 14.95 9.85 -1.66
CA LYS A 23 15.87 10.75 -0.96
C LYS A 23 15.37 11.12 0.44
N GLU A 24 14.13 11.51 0.56
CA GLU A 24 13.52 11.89 1.83
C GLU A 24 13.38 10.72 2.78
N LEU A 25 13.06 9.54 2.26
CA LEU A 25 13.00 8.29 3.02
C LEU A 25 14.39 7.85 3.49
N LEU A 26 15.41 7.95 2.64
CA LEU A 26 16.80 7.69 3.04
C LEU A 26 17.24 8.64 4.17
N ASN A 27 16.89 9.92 4.08
CA ASN A 27 17.16 10.89 5.13
C ASN A 27 16.44 10.55 6.44
N ALA A 28 15.19 10.06 6.36
CA ALA A 28 14.45 9.58 7.53
C ALA A 28 15.09 8.33 8.14
N TYR A 29 15.47 7.37 7.30
CA TYR A 29 16.18 6.15 7.70
C TYR A 29 17.50 6.48 8.44
N ASN A 30 18.28 7.42 7.94
CA ASN A 30 19.52 7.90 8.56
C ASN A 30 19.31 8.62 9.90
N ARG A 31 18.07 9.07 10.18
CA ARG A 31 17.66 9.57 11.50
C ARG A 31 17.13 8.48 12.43
N ASN A 32 17.26 7.21 12.08
CA ASN A 32 16.72 6.05 12.77
C ASN A 32 15.17 6.00 12.82
N VAL A 33 14.52 6.55 11.82
CA VAL A 33 13.08 6.38 11.64
C VAL A 33 12.83 4.98 11.07
N GLU A 34 11.96 4.21 11.68
CA GLU A 34 11.55 2.90 11.17
C GLU A 34 10.68 3.08 9.93
N ILE A 35 11.04 2.41 8.83
CA ILE A 35 10.32 2.51 7.57
C ILE A 35 9.77 1.14 7.19
N ARG A 36 8.47 1.10 6.91
CA ARG A 36 7.75 -0.09 6.44
C ARG A 36 7.01 0.26 5.17
N ILE A 37 7.19 -0.57 4.14
CA ILE A 37 6.69 -0.27 2.79
C ILE A 37 5.94 -1.49 2.26
N VAL A 38 4.71 -1.28 1.83
CA VAL A 38 4.01 -2.15 0.89
C VAL A 38 4.30 -1.61 -0.51
N GLY A 39 5.03 -2.38 -1.29
CA GLY A 39 5.47 -1.99 -2.62
C GLY A 39 4.72 -2.74 -3.71
N TYR A 40 4.38 -2.05 -4.79
CA TYR A 40 3.75 -2.62 -5.96
C TYR A 40 4.69 -2.61 -7.16
N ASP A 41 4.54 -3.61 -8.04
CA ASP A 41 5.19 -3.69 -9.34
C ASP A 41 6.72 -3.89 -9.27
N ASN A 42 7.15 -5.09 -8.88
CA ASN A 42 8.56 -5.48 -8.71
C ASN A 42 9.32 -4.48 -7.83
N PHE A 43 8.76 -4.21 -6.69
CA PHE A 43 9.25 -3.19 -5.78
C PHE A 43 10.57 -3.61 -5.10
N ASN A 44 11.51 -2.67 -5.02
CA ASN A 44 12.75 -2.85 -4.29
C ASN A 44 13.15 -1.57 -3.56
N SER A 45 13.65 -1.73 -2.33
CA SER A 45 14.24 -0.65 -1.55
C SER A 45 15.50 -1.14 -0.82
N ARG A 46 16.50 -0.27 -0.69
CA ARG A 46 17.74 -0.54 0.04
C ARG A 46 17.63 -0.30 1.54
N PHE A 47 16.49 0.20 2.00
CA PHE A 47 16.23 0.52 3.40
C PHE A 47 14.76 0.26 3.74
N GLY A 48 14.51 0.02 5.02
CA GLY A 48 13.17 -0.30 5.52
C GLY A 48 12.80 -1.77 5.37
N LEU A 49 11.68 -2.15 5.95
CA LEU A 49 11.05 -3.45 5.78
C LEU A 49 10.06 -3.37 4.62
N VAL A 50 10.22 -4.23 3.62
CA VAL A 50 9.42 -4.23 2.40
C VAL A 50 8.56 -5.48 2.33
N PHE A 51 7.28 -5.28 1.99
CA PHE A 51 6.32 -6.30 1.61
C PHE A 51 5.90 -6.04 0.16
N GLU A 52 6.03 -7.03 -0.73
CA GLU A 52 5.65 -6.86 -2.13
C GLU A 52 4.23 -7.36 -2.37
N HIS A 53 3.37 -6.47 -2.85
CA HIS A 53 1.98 -6.81 -3.17
C HIS A 53 1.86 -7.32 -4.60
N ALA A 54 1.40 -8.57 -4.75
CA ALA A 54 1.34 -9.26 -6.05
C ALA A 54 0.31 -8.68 -7.06
N PHE A 55 -0.70 -7.93 -6.59
CA PHE A 55 -1.86 -7.52 -7.39
C PHE A 55 -1.87 -6.03 -7.79
N GLY A 56 -0.71 -5.38 -7.88
CA GLY A 56 -0.62 -3.95 -8.17
C GLY A 56 -1.37 -3.54 -9.45
N ARG A 57 -1.20 -4.30 -10.54
CA ARG A 57 -1.86 -4.00 -11.81
C ARG A 57 -3.39 -4.03 -11.75
N ASP A 58 -3.94 -4.97 -11.02
CA ASP A 58 -5.40 -5.11 -10.90
C ASP A 58 -5.99 -3.96 -10.07
N ILE A 59 -5.28 -3.53 -9.03
CA ILE A 59 -5.63 -2.37 -8.21
C ILE A 59 -5.57 -1.10 -9.07
N GLU A 60 -4.50 -0.90 -9.84
CA GLU A 60 -4.36 0.25 -10.74
C GLU A 60 -5.50 0.34 -11.76
N LEU A 61 -5.85 -0.78 -12.38
CA LEU A 61 -6.96 -0.84 -13.34
C LEU A 61 -8.31 -0.56 -12.69
N SER A 62 -8.56 -1.11 -11.51
CA SER A 62 -9.82 -0.93 -10.78
C SER A 62 -9.99 0.50 -10.28
N LEU A 63 -8.91 1.13 -9.85
CA LEU A 63 -8.91 2.50 -9.32
C LEU A 63 -8.85 3.56 -10.45
N GLY A 64 -8.40 3.17 -11.63
CA GLY A 64 -8.09 4.10 -12.72
C GLY A 64 -6.85 4.95 -12.43
N GLY A 65 -5.94 4.46 -11.59
CA GLY A 65 -4.72 5.14 -11.17
C GLY A 65 -3.99 4.40 -10.07
N ARG A 66 -2.82 4.90 -9.70
CA ARG A 66 -1.99 4.31 -8.65
C ARG A 66 -2.31 4.95 -7.29
N MET A 67 -2.51 4.12 -6.31
CA MET A 67 -2.71 4.57 -4.94
C MET A 67 -1.39 5.03 -4.31
N ILE A 68 -1.46 6.07 -3.48
CA ILE A 68 -0.39 6.47 -2.58
C ILE A 68 -0.97 6.60 -1.18
N ILE A 69 -0.37 5.91 -0.23
CA ILE A 69 -0.76 5.97 1.18
C ILE A 69 0.50 6.13 2.02
N ILE A 70 0.49 7.09 2.94
CA ILE A 70 1.60 7.34 3.87
C ILE A 70 1.04 7.70 5.23
N ALA A 71 1.53 7.05 6.29
CA ALA A 71 1.30 7.46 7.67
C ALA A 71 2.64 7.68 8.39
N ALA A 72 2.75 8.74 9.17
CA ALA A 72 3.96 9.05 9.94
C ALA A 72 3.61 9.41 11.39
N ASP A 73 4.28 8.74 12.34
CA ASP A 73 4.27 9.04 13.79
C ASP A 73 2.87 9.11 14.44
N ASP A 74 1.86 8.45 13.89
CA ASP A 74 0.45 8.57 14.30
C ASP A 74 -0.07 10.02 14.28
N SER A 75 0.57 10.90 13.52
CA SER A 75 0.33 12.34 13.55
C SER A 75 -0.03 12.97 12.20
N GLU A 76 0.48 12.43 11.12
CA GLU A 76 0.24 12.92 9.76
C GLU A 76 0.00 11.76 8.80
N GLY A 77 -0.95 11.93 7.88
CA GLY A 77 -1.27 10.95 6.85
C GLY A 77 -1.50 11.59 5.48
N ILE A 78 -1.19 10.82 4.47
CA ILE A 78 -1.51 11.10 3.06
C ILE A 78 -2.22 9.88 2.50
N VAL A 79 -3.29 10.10 1.77
CA VAL A 79 -3.99 9.07 1.00
C VAL A 79 -4.52 9.66 -0.29
N GLY A 80 -4.37 8.94 -1.38
CA GLY A 80 -4.93 9.39 -2.63
C GLY A 80 -4.59 8.53 -3.82
N LYS A 81 -5.01 9.01 -4.97
CA LYS A 81 -4.80 8.42 -6.27
C LYS A 81 -3.94 9.32 -7.14
N ILE A 82 -2.93 8.76 -7.78
CA ILE A 82 -2.12 9.39 -8.81
C ILE A 82 -2.64 8.88 -10.16
N SER A 83 -2.98 9.78 -11.08
CA SER A 83 -3.44 9.41 -12.41
C SER A 83 -2.42 8.54 -13.14
N SER A 84 -2.89 7.48 -13.80
CA SER A 84 -2.05 6.64 -14.69
C SER A 84 -1.85 7.24 -16.07
N LEU A 85 -2.61 8.26 -16.43
CA LEU A 85 -2.50 8.91 -17.73
C LEU A 85 -1.27 9.81 -17.77
N LYS A 86 -0.38 9.58 -18.73
CA LYS A 86 0.79 10.44 -18.94
C LYS A 86 0.35 11.87 -19.24
N ASN A 87 0.90 12.82 -18.49
CA ASN A 87 0.66 14.26 -18.63
C ASN A 87 -0.77 14.74 -18.30
N ASP A 88 -1.62 13.88 -17.73
CA ASP A 88 -2.92 14.28 -17.23
C ASP A 88 -2.99 14.10 -15.72
N ILE A 89 -2.88 15.19 -14.98
CA ILE A 89 -3.00 15.23 -13.54
C ILE A 89 -4.41 15.56 -13.06
N SER A 90 -5.36 15.78 -13.98
CA SER A 90 -6.72 16.21 -13.65
C SER A 90 -7.48 15.20 -12.77
N ASP A 91 -7.12 13.92 -12.87
CA ASP A 91 -7.69 12.82 -12.08
C ASP A 91 -6.82 12.43 -10.86
N THR A 92 -5.80 13.23 -10.53
CA THR A 92 -4.98 13.04 -9.33
C THR A 92 -5.67 13.70 -8.14
N ASN A 93 -5.99 12.89 -7.12
CA ASN A 93 -6.65 13.33 -5.91
C ASN A 93 -5.86 12.85 -4.69
N ILE A 94 -5.30 13.80 -3.93
CA ILE A 94 -4.49 13.50 -2.73
C ILE A 94 -5.02 14.30 -1.55
N ILE A 95 -5.24 13.61 -0.44
CA ILE A 95 -5.64 14.20 0.84
C ILE A 95 -4.44 14.10 1.78
N TRP A 96 -4.09 15.21 2.41
CA TRP A 96 -3.21 15.26 3.57
C TRP A 96 -4.01 15.59 4.82
N THR A 97 -3.69 14.94 5.94
CA THR A 97 -4.45 15.11 7.18
C THR A 97 -3.58 15.01 8.42
N LYS A 98 -3.98 15.72 9.48
CA LYS A 98 -3.50 15.56 10.86
C LYS A 98 -4.58 15.04 11.80
N ASN A 99 -5.74 14.68 11.27
CA ASN A 99 -6.78 14.07 12.08
C ASN A 99 -6.32 12.68 12.55
N LYS A 100 -6.12 12.52 13.86
CA LYS A 100 -5.58 11.30 14.45
C LYS A 100 -6.40 10.04 14.14
N GLY A 101 -7.72 10.16 14.09
CA GLY A 101 -8.59 9.04 13.74
C GLY A 101 -8.40 8.59 12.30
N ILE A 102 -8.27 9.54 11.37
CA ILE A 102 -8.01 9.23 9.95
C ILE A 102 -6.58 8.69 9.78
N VAL A 103 -5.58 9.28 10.43
CA VAL A 103 -4.19 8.77 10.40
C VAL A 103 -4.11 7.34 10.93
N PHE A 104 -4.83 7.03 12.00
CA PHE A 104 -4.94 5.67 12.53
C PHE A 104 -5.53 4.71 11.48
N ILE A 105 -6.63 5.06 10.82
CA ILE A 105 -7.25 4.24 9.77
C ILE A 105 -6.28 4.02 8.61
N ILE A 106 -5.59 5.07 8.18
CA ILE A 106 -4.57 4.99 7.11
C ILE A 106 -3.46 4.01 7.49
N LYS A 107 -2.93 4.10 8.70
CA LYS A 107 -1.88 3.21 9.20
C LYS A 107 -2.37 1.76 9.30
N GLU A 108 -3.54 1.53 9.90
CA GLU A 108 -4.12 0.20 10.05
C GLU A 108 -4.39 -0.48 8.69
N PHE A 109 -4.79 0.29 7.68
CA PHE A 109 -4.94 -0.24 6.33
C PHE A 109 -3.63 -0.85 5.82
N ILE A 110 -2.52 -0.09 5.91
CA ILE A 110 -1.19 -0.56 5.50
C ILE A 110 -0.74 -1.78 6.33
N VAL A 111 -0.96 -1.74 7.65
CA VAL A 111 -0.59 -2.84 8.56
C VAL A 111 -1.36 -4.12 8.24
N HIS A 112 -2.67 -4.02 7.92
CA HIS A 112 -3.46 -5.17 7.52
C HIS A 112 -2.97 -5.78 6.20
N ASP A 113 -2.58 -4.94 5.23
CA ASP A 113 -1.98 -5.43 3.98
C ASP A 113 -0.66 -6.16 4.24
N MET A 114 0.21 -5.64 5.11
CA MET A 114 1.44 -6.34 5.49
C MET A 114 1.17 -7.72 6.10
N TYR A 115 0.17 -7.82 6.99
CA TYR A 115 -0.23 -9.12 7.56
C TYR A 115 -0.75 -10.08 6.49
N LEU A 116 -1.58 -9.59 5.57
CA LEU A 116 -2.13 -10.43 4.50
C LEU A 116 -1.03 -10.92 3.56
N ILE A 117 -0.10 -10.06 3.17
CA ILE A 117 1.04 -10.43 2.31
C ILE A 117 1.90 -11.50 2.99
N ASP A 118 2.27 -11.30 4.26
CA ASP A 118 3.06 -12.29 5.01
C ASP A 118 2.34 -13.63 5.13
N VAL A 119 1.04 -13.62 5.41
CA VAL A 119 0.22 -14.83 5.47
C VAL A 119 0.12 -15.51 4.10
N GLU A 120 -0.07 -14.75 3.01
CA GLU A 120 -0.10 -15.30 1.66
C GLU A 120 1.23 -15.95 1.27
N GLU A 121 2.34 -15.31 1.55
CA GLU A 121 3.67 -15.84 1.25
C GLU A 121 3.97 -17.13 2.01
N ASN A 122 3.64 -17.18 3.29
CA ASN A 122 4.01 -18.29 4.17
C ASN A 122 2.98 -19.43 4.18
N LEU A 123 1.71 -19.18 3.87
CA LEU A 123 0.61 -20.15 3.99
C LEU A 123 -0.17 -20.35 2.68
N VAL A 124 0.42 -20.06 1.53
CA VAL A 124 -0.26 -20.07 0.22
C VAL A 124 -0.98 -21.39 -0.07
N GLU A 125 -0.36 -22.52 0.22
CA GLU A 125 -0.96 -23.85 -0.08
C GLU A 125 -2.12 -24.16 0.87
N GLN A 126 -2.00 -23.80 2.16
CA GLN A 126 -3.07 -23.95 3.14
C GLN A 126 -4.26 -23.05 2.78
N MET A 127 -4.00 -21.82 2.38
CA MET A 127 -5.03 -20.88 1.95
C MET A 127 -5.73 -21.36 0.66
N LYS A 128 -5.00 -21.87 -0.32
CA LYS A 128 -5.59 -22.49 -1.51
C LYS A 128 -6.47 -23.69 -1.18
N TYR A 129 -6.04 -24.54 -0.24
CA TYR A 129 -6.82 -25.69 0.22
C TYR A 129 -8.14 -25.24 0.86
N ILE A 130 -8.10 -24.26 1.75
CA ILE A 130 -9.27 -23.77 2.49
C ILE A 130 -10.20 -22.96 1.59
N TYR A 131 -9.66 -22.02 0.80
CA TYR A 131 -10.43 -21.02 0.07
C TYR A 131 -10.54 -21.26 -1.44
N GLY A 132 -9.84 -22.28 -1.98
CA GLY A 132 -9.77 -22.58 -3.41
C GLY A 132 -8.82 -21.68 -4.18
N LYS A 133 -8.65 -21.95 -5.46
CA LYS A 133 -7.78 -21.19 -6.35
C LYS A 133 -8.19 -19.71 -6.36
N GLY A 134 -7.22 -18.80 -6.21
CA GLY A 134 -7.46 -17.35 -6.17
C GLY A 134 -8.34 -16.90 -5.00
N PHE A 135 -8.42 -17.70 -3.93
CA PHE A 135 -9.23 -17.43 -2.74
C PHE A 135 -10.71 -17.18 -3.02
N LYS A 136 -11.24 -17.84 -4.06
CA LYS A 136 -12.61 -17.60 -4.55
C LYS A 136 -13.66 -17.69 -3.44
N ARG A 137 -13.60 -18.74 -2.59
CA ARG A 137 -14.58 -18.92 -1.49
C ARG A 137 -14.52 -17.77 -0.47
N LEU A 138 -13.34 -17.21 -0.21
CA LEU A 138 -13.19 -16.05 0.67
C LEU A 138 -13.79 -14.81 0.02
N LYS A 139 -13.47 -14.57 -1.25
CA LYS A 139 -14.02 -13.44 -2.01
C LYS A 139 -15.54 -13.49 -2.09
N ASP A 140 -16.11 -14.64 -2.43
CA ASP A 140 -17.56 -14.84 -2.48
C ASP A 140 -18.22 -14.59 -1.11
N LYS A 141 -17.55 -14.98 -0.02
CA LYS A 141 -18.05 -14.75 1.36
C LYS A 141 -18.04 -13.27 1.74
N VAL A 142 -16.98 -12.54 1.40
CA VAL A 142 -16.78 -11.14 1.83
C VAL A 142 -17.53 -10.18 0.92
N LEU A 143 -17.51 -10.42 -0.39
CA LEU A 143 -17.98 -9.48 -1.41
C LEU A 143 -19.34 -9.87 -1.99
N GLY A 144 -19.80 -11.10 -1.73
CA GLY A 144 -21.00 -11.69 -2.35
C GLY A 144 -20.68 -12.35 -3.70
N SER A 145 -21.45 -13.39 -4.04
CA SER A 145 -21.22 -14.25 -5.22
C SER A 145 -21.30 -13.53 -6.57
N ASN A 146 -21.83 -12.31 -6.61
CA ASN A 146 -22.00 -11.50 -7.83
C ASN A 146 -21.00 -10.34 -7.92
N ALA A 147 -20.09 -10.21 -6.98
CA ALA A 147 -19.08 -9.16 -7.03
C ALA A 147 -18.05 -9.50 -8.12
N THR A 148 -18.14 -8.80 -9.23
CA THR A 148 -17.13 -8.83 -10.29
C THR A 148 -15.94 -7.99 -9.84
N TYR A 149 -15.16 -8.48 -8.88
CA TYR A 149 -13.82 -7.96 -8.71
C TYR A 149 -12.95 -8.61 -9.79
N MET A 150 -12.51 -7.81 -10.74
CA MET A 150 -11.51 -8.23 -11.72
C MET A 150 -10.17 -8.37 -11.01
N ILE A 151 -10.01 -9.46 -10.27
CA ILE A 151 -8.70 -9.94 -9.84
C ILE A 151 -8.57 -11.32 -10.49
N HIS A 152 -7.84 -11.34 -11.56
CA HIS A 152 -7.52 -12.56 -12.33
C HIS A 152 -6.28 -13.24 -11.78
#